data_0affede0b749b7c113e1b0189a5fb136
#
_entry.id   0affede0b749b7c113e1b0189a5fb136
#
_cell.length_a   1.000
_cell.length_b   1.000
_cell.length_c   1.000
_cell.angle_alpha   90.00
_cell.angle_beta   90.00
_cell.angle_gamma   90.00
#
_symmetry.space_group_name_H-M   'P 1'
#
loop_
_entity.id
_entity.type
_entity.pdbx_description
1 polymer ?
#
loop_
_entity_poly.entity_id
_entity_poly.type
_entity_poly.pdbx_seq_one_letter_code
_entity_poly.pdbx_strand_id
1 'polypeptide(L)'
;MKHQLNIFLLSLLLLVAGTLSVSAQIVDANGQYVDTVFNDNVDRTAEDFVIASLLVADPGTVMYSVLGHACLRLQCPAFGMDYCFSYESEGVQNRVLDFLAGKLMMGLFAIPVEDYCAQYREEGRGVYEYTLNLPIEVKRELWRVLDKHLMEGQRLPYDYYHRGCATTALEFVKEALGETVIVYDRALYENGQSVKEIWNKHTKNALWVRFLCYFIGAGKEIEKPLVGDKQLIIPIDLIHAWQQAKVNGEPLLASEPNILVEGEPKVTDGWFTPMVLAIILLILSIANLLWKRPYFDWLMLAAQTLVGCFMTYLICFSDLCCTDWNWLIIPFNQLPLIFWHWRKYWALPYVGILAIWCIAMTAISVWGNVLVDWSHILMVVAWIVIMLHQIDTKITRCKRM
;
A
#
# COMPACT_ATOMS: atom_id res chain seq x y z
N MET A 1 -18.88 22.72 45.53
CA MET A 1 -17.56 23.26 45.85
C MET A 1 -16.55 22.19 46.31
N LYS A 2 -16.84 21.29 47.21
CA LYS A 2 -15.85 20.24 47.62
C LYS A 2 -15.37 19.30 46.53
N HIS A 3 -16.22 18.95 45.56
CA HIS A 3 -15.85 18.05 44.47
C HIS A 3 -14.88 18.70 43.43
N GLN A 4 -15.01 19.99 43.18
CA GLN A 4 -14.12 20.71 42.27
C GLN A 4 -12.76 20.99 42.89
N LEU A 5 -12.71 21.18 44.22
CA LEU A 5 -11.46 21.36 44.94
C LEU A 5 -10.62 20.08 44.98
N ASN A 6 -11.26 18.90 45.08
CA ASN A 6 -10.57 17.62 45.03
C ASN A 6 -10.01 17.29 43.66
N ILE A 7 -10.70 17.66 42.58
CA ILE A 7 -10.21 17.50 41.19
C ILE A 7 -9.03 18.42 40.94
N PHE A 8 -9.08 19.66 41.41
CA PHE A 8 -7.99 20.62 41.28
C PHE A 8 -6.75 20.20 42.11
N LEU A 9 -6.92 19.67 43.31
CA LEU A 9 -5.81 19.15 44.10
C LEU A 9 -5.22 17.86 43.50
N LEU A 10 -6.03 16.99 42.87
CA LEU A 10 -5.54 15.79 42.19
C LEU A 10 -4.77 16.13 40.91
N SER A 11 -5.23 17.13 40.17
CA SER A 11 -4.52 17.61 38.97
C SER A 11 -3.22 18.33 39.31
N LEU A 12 -3.18 19.06 40.43
CA LEU A 12 -1.97 19.70 40.95
C LEU A 12 -0.95 18.67 41.44
N LEU A 13 -1.40 17.59 42.08
CA LEU A 13 -0.55 16.46 42.50
C LEU A 13 0.03 15.71 41.30
N LEU A 14 -0.74 15.51 40.23
CA LEU A 14 -0.27 14.91 38.97
C LEU A 14 0.73 15.82 38.23
N LEU A 15 0.55 17.15 38.31
CA LEU A 15 1.50 18.10 37.71
C LEU A 15 2.84 18.13 38.47
N VAL A 16 2.79 18.01 39.81
CA VAL A 16 4.02 17.94 40.65
C VAL A 16 4.70 16.57 40.51
N ALA A 17 3.92 15.47 40.33
CA ALA A 17 4.49 14.16 40.06
C ALA A 17 5.13 14.07 38.66
N GLY A 18 4.63 14.83 37.66
CA GLY A 18 5.18 14.89 36.30
C GLY A 18 6.53 15.67 36.19
N THR A 19 6.93 16.38 37.22
CA THR A 19 8.21 17.12 37.24
C THR A 19 9.34 16.39 37.96
N LEU A 20 9.05 15.23 38.56
CA LEU A 20 10.09 14.35 39.05
C LEU A 20 10.65 13.58 37.83
N SER A 21 11.71 14.09 37.24
CA SER A 21 12.58 13.31 36.36
C SER A 21 13.07 12.12 37.16
N VAL A 22 12.39 10.97 37.03
CA VAL A 22 12.91 9.70 37.52
C VAL A 22 14.05 9.33 36.57
N SER A 23 15.25 9.78 36.88
CA SER A 23 16.45 9.13 36.39
C SER A 23 16.34 7.69 36.90
N ALA A 24 16.02 6.74 36.04
CA ALA A 24 16.12 5.33 36.37
C ALA A 24 17.61 5.03 36.54
N GLN A 25 18.07 5.12 37.78
CA GLN A 25 19.41 4.66 38.14
C GLN A 25 19.37 3.12 38.14
N ILE A 26 20.07 2.52 37.19
CA ILE A 26 20.23 1.08 37.13
C ILE A 26 21.17 0.69 38.27
N VAL A 27 20.72 -0.20 39.14
CA VAL A 27 21.53 -0.76 40.23
C VAL A 27 21.88 -2.18 39.86
N ASP A 28 23.15 -2.59 40.04
CA ASP A 28 23.58 -3.96 39.80
C ASP A 28 22.99 -4.94 40.86
N ALA A 29 23.23 -6.22 40.66
CA ALA A 29 22.75 -7.28 41.56
C ALA A 29 23.29 -7.15 43.01
N ASN A 30 24.28 -6.27 43.26
CA ASN A 30 24.88 -6.00 44.56
C ASN A 30 24.40 -4.68 45.18
N GLY A 31 23.45 -3.99 44.52
CA GLY A 31 22.91 -2.71 45.00
C GLY A 31 23.84 -1.52 44.76
N GLN A 32 24.89 -1.66 43.98
CA GLN A 32 25.73 -0.54 43.57
C GLN A 32 25.14 0.13 42.32
N TYR A 33 25.14 1.49 42.36
CA TYR A 33 24.79 2.26 41.18
C TYR A 33 25.72 1.89 40.04
N VAL A 34 25.16 1.27 39.03
CA VAL A 34 25.85 1.16 37.76
C VAL A 34 25.74 2.55 37.15
N ASP A 35 26.79 3.36 37.32
CA ASP A 35 26.99 4.43 36.37
C ASP A 35 26.92 3.73 35.00
N THR A 36 25.99 4.10 34.16
CA THR A 36 26.04 3.77 32.74
C THR A 36 27.21 4.54 32.16
N VAL A 37 28.38 4.14 32.63
CA VAL A 37 29.66 4.62 32.12
C VAL A 37 29.62 4.27 30.66
N PHE A 38 29.58 5.28 29.85
CA PHE A 38 30.03 5.18 28.48
C PHE A 38 31.31 4.40 28.54
N ASN A 39 31.27 3.16 28.05
CA ASN A 39 32.45 2.31 28.08
C ASN A 39 33.45 2.95 27.12
N ASP A 40 34.36 3.76 27.67
CA ASP A 40 35.36 4.54 26.89
C ASP A 40 36.29 3.61 26.09
N ASN A 41 36.23 2.30 26.35
CA ASN A 41 37.00 1.28 25.66
C ASN A 41 36.33 0.74 24.35
N VAL A 42 35.13 1.24 23.98
CA VAL A 42 34.48 0.80 22.74
C VAL A 42 35.04 1.57 21.54
N ASP A 43 35.66 0.84 20.61
CA ASP A 43 36.11 1.44 19.35
C ASP A 43 34.89 1.76 18.44
N ARG A 44 34.51 3.02 18.44
CA ARG A 44 33.39 3.53 17.64
C ARG A 44 33.72 3.67 16.16
N THR A 45 34.97 3.44 15.75
CA THR A 45 35.42 3.46 14.36
C THR A 45 35.49 2.07 13.74
N ALA A 46 35.29 1.03 14.54
CA ALA A 46 35.24 -0.34 14.06
C ALA A 46 34.07 -0.54 13.08
N GLU A 47 34.29 -1.30 12.03
CA GLU A 47 33.31 -1.54 10.97
C GLU A 47 32.03 -2.23 11.46
N ASP A 48 32.11 -2.97 12.55
CA ASP A 48 31.01 -3.68 13.22
C ASP A 48 30.41 -2.90 14.40
N PHE A 49 30.88 -1.65 14.68
CA PHE A 49 30.29 -0.82 15.71
C PHE A 49 28.80 -0.51 15.43
N VAL A 50 28.45 -0.26 14.18
CA VAL A 50 27.08 -0.22 13.68
C VAL A 50 26.94 -1.19 12.52
N ILE A 51 25.99 -2.10 12.63
CA ILE A 51 25.58 -2.98 11.54
C ILE A 51 24.25 -2.46 11.01
N ALA A 52 24.19 -2.20 9.71
CA ALA A 52 22.99 -1.73 9.03
C ALA A 52 22.50 -2.78 8.04
N SER A 53 21.22 -3.08 8.03
CA SER A 53 20.62 -4.06 7.14
C SER A 53 19.28 -3.57 6.61
N LEU A 54 18.88 -4.02 5.41
CA LEU A 54 17.50 -3.95 4.94
C LEU A 54 16.82 -5.27 5.30
N LEU A 55 15.71 -5.21 6.00
CA LEU A 55 14.82 -6.34 6.19
C LEU A 55 13.72 -6.30 5.12
N VAL A 56 13.48 -7.45 4.50
CA VAL A 56 12.39 -7.64 3.53
C VAL A 56 11.51 -8.77 4.01
N ALA A 57 10.22 -8.49 4.20
CA ALA A 57 9.21 -9.47 4.57
C ALA A 57 8.42 -9.92 3.35
N ASP A 58 8.13 -11.22 3.28
CA ASP A 58 7.33 -11.83 2.23
C ASP A 58 5.94 -11.19 2.08
N PRO A 59 5.35 -11.23 0.88
CA PRO A 59 3.96 -10.89 0.66
C PRO A 59 3.02 -11.67 1.57
N GLY A 60 1.99 -10.98 2.10
CA GLY A 60 0.93 -11.57 2.93
C GLY A 60 -0.39 -11.69 2.18
N THR A 61 -1.40 -12.25 2.86
CA THR A 61 -2.72 -12.52 2.28
C THR A 61 -3.70 -11.37 2.37
N VAL A 62 -3.43 -10.37 3.20
CA VAL A 62 -4.29 -9.20 3.38
C VAL A 62 -3.86 -8.05 2.48
N MET A 63 -4.81 -7.20 2.12
CA MET A 63 -4.65 -6.16 1.11
C MET A 63 -3.39 -5.28 1.31
N TYR A 64 -3.10 -4.87 2.54
CA TYR A 64 -1.97 -3.99 2.86
C TYR A 64 -0.61 -4.72 2.90
N SER A 65 -0.59 -6.04 2.96
CA SER A 65 0.64 -6.85 3.03
C SER A 65 0.98 -7.57 1.73
N VAL A 66 0.10 -7.51 0.74
CA VAL A 66 0.21 -8.26 -0.53
C VAL A 66 1.50 -7.96 -1.31
N LEU A 67 2.08 -6.79 -1.11
CA LEU A 67 3.31 -6.36 -1.78
C LEU A 67 4.57 -6.58 -0.92
N GLY A 68 4.43 -7.25 0.22
CA GLY A 68 5.52 -7.41 1.18
C GLY A 68 5.70 -6.17 2.07
N HIS A 69 6.83 -6.13 2.78
CA HIS A 69 7.23 -4.97 3.59
C HIS A 69 8.75 -4.84 3.62
N ALA A 70 9.25 -3.62 3.82
CA ALA A 70 10.66 -3.36 4.01
C ALA A 70 10.88 -2.40 5.17
N CYS A 71 11.94 -2.63 5.97
CA CYS A 71 12.42 -1.69 6.97
C CYS A 71 13.94 -1.75 7.09
N LEU A 72 14.52 -0.74 7.72
CA LEU A 72 15.94 -0.71 8.02
C LEU A 72 16.17 -1.25 9.44
N ARG A 73 17.10 -2.19 9.59
CA ARG A 73 17.57 -2.66 10.89
C ARG A 73 18.92 -2.07 11.20
N LEU A 74 19.06 -1.48 12.38
CA LEU A 74 20.32 -1.01 12.89
C LEU A 74 20.66 -1.72 14.20
N GLN A 75 21.89 -2.21 14.29
CA GLN A 75 22.42 -2.88 15.46
C GLN A 75 23.66 -2.13 15.97
N CYS A 76 23.78 -2.03 17.27
CA CYS A 76 25.03 -1.66 17.94
C CYS A 76 25.33 -2.71 19.02
N PRO A 77 26.06 -3.80 18.68
CA PRO A 77 26.30 -4.92 19.59
C PRO A 77 26.99 -4.48 20.88
N ALA A 78 27.89 -3.49 20.81
CA ALA A 78 28.59 -2.95 21.96
C ALA A 78 27.67 -2.38 23.05
N PHE A 79 26.46 -1.95 22.67
CA PHE A 79 25.47 -1.39 23.59
C PHE A 79 24.18 -2.23 23.66
N GLY A 80 24.15 -3.42 23.05
CA GLY A 80 22.99 -4.30 23.02
C GLY A 80 21.76 -3.69 22.32
N MET A 81 21.99 -2.76 21.39
CA MET A 81 20.90 -2.10 20.63
C MET A 81 20.62 -2.86 19.34
N ASP A 82 19.36 -3.17 19.08
CA ASP A 82 18.91 -3.89 17.89
C ASP A 82 17.46 -3.53 17.55
N TYR A 83 17.29 -2.62 16.60
CA TYR A 83 16.00 -2.03 16.26
C TYR A 83 15.74 -2.06 14.77
N CYS A 84 14.47 -2.34 14.42
CA CYS A 84 13.91 -2.15 13.10
C CYS A 84 13.26 -0.76 13.02
N PHE A 85 13.69 0.04 12.07
CA PHE A 85 13.10 1.34 11.75
C PHE A 85 12.11 1.15 10.61
N SER A 86 10.83 1.04 10.97
CA SER A 86 9.74 0.73 10.05
C SER A 86 8.89 1.97 9.76
N TYR A 87 8.64 2.22 8.48
CA TYR A 87 7.73 3.28 8.05
C TYR A 87 6.35 2.67 7.82
N GLU A 88 5.44 2.96 8.73
CA GLU A 88 4.12 2.32 8.76
C GLU A 88 3.04 3.19 9.42
N SER A 89 1.81 2.73 9.41
CA SER A 89 0.68 3.34 10.11
C SER A 89 0.24 2.51 11.30
N GLU A 90 0.00 3.14 12.42
CA GLU A 90 -0.61 2.47 13.58
C GLU A 90 -2.01 1.97 13.25
N GLY A 91 -2.26 0.67 13.45
CA GLY A 91 -3.60 0.09 13.40
C GLY A 91 -4.28 0.18 12.03
N VAL A 92 -3.55 0.02 10.94
CA VAL A 92 -4.07 0.02 9.55
C VAL A 92 -5.37 -0.79 9.41
N GLN A 93 -5.45 -1.95 10.08
CA GLN A 93 -6.61 -2.85 10.01
C GLN A 93 -7.92 -2.18 10.44
N ASN A 94 -7.86 -1.22 11.37
CA ASN A 94 -9.02 -0.52 11.92
C ASN A 94 -9.26 0.85 11.28
N ARG A 95 -8.41 1.27 10.33
CA ARG A 95 -8.43 2.62 9.72
C ARG A 95 -8.72 2.63 8.22
N VAL A 96 -9.48 1.64 7.74
CA VAL A 96 -9.85 1.53 6.32
C VAL A 96 -10.56 2.78 5.80
N LEU A 97 -11.42 3.42 6.61
CA LEU A 97 -12.12 4.65 6.21
C LEU A 97 -11.14 5.83 6.08
N ASP A 98 -10.16 5.94 6.98
CA ASP A 98 -9.11 6.96 6.87
C ASP A 98 -8.25 6.73 5.63
N PHE A 99 -7.93 5.47 5.33
CA PHE A 99 -7.25 5.10 4.09
C PHE A 99 -8.06 5.55 2.87
N LEU A 100 -9.34 5.19 2.78
CA LEU A 100 -10.21 5.57 1.67
C LEU A 100 -10.42 7.09 1.56
N ALA A 101 -10.32 7.80 2.68
CA ALA A 101 -10.37 9.27 2.70
C ALA A 101 -9.04 9.93 2.33
N GLY A 102 -7.94 9.17 2.16
CA GLY A 102 -6.59 9.70 1.96
C GLY A 102 -6.00 10.36 3.22
N LYS A 103 -6.54 10.04 4.40
CA LYS A 103 -6.14 10.62 5.70
C LYS A 103 -5.34 9.65 6.56
N LEU A 104 -5.00 8.50 6.02
CA LEU A 104 -4.13 7.57 6.73
C LEU A 104 -2.74 8.20 6.85
N MET A 105 -2.29 8.37 8.08
CA MET A 105 -0.97 8.95 8.37
C MET A 105 0.04 7.85 8.63
N MET A 106 1.19 7.97 8.00
CA MET A 106 2.34 7.09 8.16
C MET A 106 3.42 7.80 8.96
N GLY A 107 4.19 7.06 9.73
CA GLY A 107 5.32 7.56 10.48
C GLY A 107 6.42 6.53 10.59
N LEU A 108 7.59 6.98 11.02
CA LEU A 108 8.71 6.12 11.35
C LEU A 108 8.55 5.60 12.78
N PHE A 109 8.75 4.29 12.97
CA PHE A 109 8.74 3.62 14.28
C PHE A 109 10.03 2.84 14.46
N ALA A 110 10.58 2.90 15.68
CA ALA A 110 11.68 2.02 16.10
C ALA A 110 11.08 0.87 16.90
N ILE A 111 11.20 -0.34 16.37
CA ILE A 111 10.62 -1.57 16.92
C ILE A 111 11.78 -2.52 17.27
N PRO A 112 11.85 -3.10 18.49
CA PRO A 112 12.83 -4.14 18.76
C PRO A 112 12.72 -5.27 17.73
N VAL A 113 13.86 -5.78 17.25
CA VAL A 113 13.86 -6.78 16.18
C VAL A 113 13.08 -8.04 16.55
N GLU A 114 13.10 -8.42 17.83
CA GLU A 114 12.38 -9.61 18.31
C GLU A 114 10.86 -9.44 18.16
N ASP A 115 10.33 -8.26 18.51
CA ASP A 115 8.91 -7.94 18.38
C ASP A 115 8.51 -7.85 16.90
N TYR A 116 9.36 -7.24 16.08
CA TYR A 116 9.17 -7.21 14.63
C TYR A 116 9.09 -8.62 14.03
N CYS A 117 10.05 -9.49 14.35
CA CYS A 117 10.07 -10.87 13.87
C CYS A 117 8.90 -11.71 14.43
N ALA A 118 8.47 -11.45 15.68
CA ALA A 118 7.34 -12.16 16.30
C ALA A 118 6.04 -11.95 15.50
N GLN A 119 5.77 -10.72 15.07
CA GLN A 119 4.62 -10.41 14.21
C GLN A 119 4.61 -11.26 12.94
N TYR A 120 5.74 -11.35 12.24
CA TYR A 120 5.82 -12.10 10.97
C TYR A 120 5.77 -13.63 11.17
N ARG A 121 6.27 -14.14 12.30
CA ARG A 121 6.06 -15.55 12.68
C ARG A 121 4.57 -15.87 12.87
N GLU A 122 3.83 -14.99 13.54
CA GLU A 122 2.37 -15.16 13.71
C GLU A 122 1.62 -15.11 12.37
N GLU A 123 2.05 -14.24 11.46
CA GLU A 123 1.48 -14.15 10.12
C GLU A 123 1.92 -15.31 9.18
N GLY A 124 2.94 -16.08 9.56
CA GLY A 124 3.54 -17.16 8.74
C GLY A 124 4.29 -16.62 7.52
N ARG A 125 4.84 -15.41 7.60
CA ARG A 125 5.60 -14.73 6.54
C ARG A 125 7.09 -14.76 6.83
N GLY A 126 7.90 -15.02 5.81
CA GLY A 126 9.35 -14.96 5.91
C GLY A 126 9.86 -13.53 6.09
N VAL A 127 10.98 -13.40 6.81
CA VAL A 127 11.73 -12.14 6.92
C VAL A 127 13.19 -12.44 6.60
N TYR A 128 13.71 -11.71 5.62
CA TYR A 128 15.06 -11.86 5.10
C TYR A 128 15.87 -10.60 5.38
N GLU A 129 17.05 -10.76 5.93
CA GLU A 129 17.97 -9.68 6.24
C GLU A 129 19.09 -9.58 5.21
N TYR A 130 19.29 -8.41 4.67
CA TYR A 130 20.32 -8.05 3.70
C TYR A 130 21.25 -7.00 4.31
N THR A 131 22.43 -7.41 4.75
CA THR A 131 23.40 -6.52 5.37
C THR A 131 23.99 -5.55 4.35
N LEU A 132 23.99 -4.25 4.69
CA LEU A 132 24.52 -3.19 3.85
C LEU A 132 26.03 -3.09 4.01
N ASN A 133 26.75 -3.15 2.89
CA ASN A 133 28.21 -2.97 2.82
C ASN A 133 28.51 -1.46 2.68
N LEU A 134 28.32 -0.72 3.75
CA LEU A 134 28.55 0.71 3.82
C LEU A 134 29.70 1.00 4.80
N PRO A 135 30.51 2.06 4.58
CA PRO A 135 31.50 2.52 5.54
C PRO A 135 30.87 2.87 6.89
N ILE A 136 31.63 2.71 7.98
CA ILE A 136 31.11 2.96 9.33
C ILE A 136 30.57 4.38 9.52
N GLU A 137 31.17 5.37 8.88
CA GLU A 137 30.69 6.75 8.90
C GLU A 137 29.29 6.89 8.33
N VAL A 138 29.01 6.20 7.22
CA VAL A 138 27.68 6.22 6.56
C VAL A 138 26.67 5.44 7.41
N LYS A 139 27.05 4.30 8.01
CA LYS A 139 26.15 3.56 8.91
C LYS A 139 25.78 4.38 10.15
N ARG A 140 26.74 5.12 10.71
CA ARG A 140 26.50 6.05 11.83
C ARG A 140 25.62 7.23 11.42
N GLU A 141 25.85 7.75 10.21
CA GLU A 141 24.99 8.80 9.67
C GLU A 141 23.58 8.31 9.43
N LEU A 142 23.41 7.09 8.89
CA LEU A 142 22.09 6.47 8.73
C LEU A 142 21.35 6.38 10.08
N TRP A 143 22.05 6.02 11.16
CA TRP A 143 21.44 6.02 12.50
C TRP A 143 20.98 7.42 12.91
N ARG A 144 21.81 8.45 12.69
CA ARG A 144 21.44 9.84 13.01
C ARG A 144 20.24 10.33 12.20
N VAL A 145 20.19 9.99 10.90
CA VAL A 145 19.06 10.31 10.03
C VAL A 145 17.77 9.68 10.57
N LEU A 146 17.81 8.40 10.92
CA LEU A 146 16.65 7.70 11.45
C LEU A 146 16.22 8.24 12.82
N ASP A 147 17.15 8.48 13.73
CA ASP A 147 16.86 9.08 15.04
C ASP A 147 16.25 10.48 14.89
N LYS A 148 16.80 11.30 14.00
CA LYS A 148 16.26 12.64 13.71
C LYS A 148 14.81 12.55 13.25
N HIS A 149 14.50 11.74 12.24
CA HIS A 149 13.15 11.56 11.73
C HIS A 149 12.19 10.98 12.80
N LEU A 150 12.69 10.05 13.62
CA LEU A 150 11.94 9.49 14.74
C LEU A 150 11.60 10.54 15.79
N MET A 151 12.59 11.36 16.18
CA MET A 151 12.43 12.43 17.18
C MET A 151 11.55 13.58 16.69
N GLU A 152 11.64 13.93 15.42
CA GLU A 152 10.73 14.90 14.79
C GLU A 152 9.28 14.42 14.79
N GLY A 153 9.06 13.12 14.87
CA GLY A 153 7.72 12.51 14.93
C GLY A 153 6.86 12.83 13.70
N GLN A 154 7.52 13.08 12.56
CA GLN A 154 6.82 13.51 11.35
C GLN A 154 5.82 12.45 10.89
N ARG A 155 4.57 12.86 10.74
CA ARG A 155 3.49 12.04 10.18
C ARG A 155 3.12 12.60 8.82
N LEU A 156 3.14 11.75 7.80
CA LEU A 156 2.84 12.12 6.43
C LEU A 156 1.66 11.30 5.92
N PRO A 157 0.78 11.88 5.07
CA PRO A 157 -0.27 11.11 4.43
C PRO A 157 0.32 9.94 3.64
N TYR A 158 -0.31 8.78 3.74
CA TYR A 158 0.06 7.62 2.97
C TYR A 158 -0.09 7.88 1.48
N ASP A 159 0.96 7.61 0.76
CA ASP A 159 0.97 7.69 -0.70
C ASP A 159 1.55 6.37 -1.24
N TYR A 160 0.67 5.51 -1.73
CA TYR A 160 0.97 4.13 -2.06
C TYR A 160 1.92 3.92 -3.24
N TYR A 161 2.28 4.96 -3.96
CA TYR A 161 3.27 4.85 -5.03
C TYR A 161 4.44 5.83 -4.95
N HIS A 162 4.33 6.94 -4.22
CA HIS A 162 5.45 7.85 -4.04
C HIS A 162 6.15 7.67 -2.70
N ARG A 163 5.44 7.19 -1.66
CA ARG A 163 5.93 7.14 -0.28
C ARG A 163 5.48 5.89 0.44
N GLY A 164 6.07 4.76 0.04
CA GLY A 164 5.90 3.47 0.70
C GLY A 164 7.11 3.09 1.55
N CYS A 165 7.07 1.91 2.18
CA CYS A 165 8.16 1.40 3.01
C CYS A 165 9.47 1.23 2.22
N ALA A 166 9.42 0.75 0.98
CA ALA A 166 10.59 0.57 0.13
C ALA A 166 11.22 1.91 -0.29
N THR A 167 10.40 2.86 -0.77
CA THR A 167 10.90 4.18 -1.19
C THR A 167 11.47 4.96 -0.02
N THR A 168 10.83 4.89 1.16
CA THR A 168 11.30 5.59 2.37
C THR A 168 12.61 4.98 2.88
N ALA A 169 12.75 3.66 2.88
CA ALA A 169 14.03 3.00 3.24
C ALA A 169 15.16 3.43 2.29
N LEU A 170 14.87 3.50 0.98
CA LEU A 170 15.83 4.00 -0.02
C LEU A 170 16.21 5.46 0.23
N GLU A 171 15.23 6.33 0.52
CA GLU A 171 15.46 7.76 0.80
C GLU A 171 16.36 7.95 2.02
N PHE A 172 16.16 7.23 3.11
CA PHE A 172 17.02 7.31 4.30
C PHE A 172 18.47 6.88 4.00
N VAL A 173 18.65 5.81 3.23
CA VAL A 173 20.01 5.38 2.84
C VAL A 173 20.66 6.43 1.94
N LYS A 174 19.91 7.05 1.01
CA LYS A 174 20.44 8.13 0.17
C LYS A 174 20.77 9.39 0.96
N GLU A 175 19.93 9.76 1.95
CA GLU A 175 20.22 10.89 2.87
C GLU A 175 21.52 10.64 3.63
N ALA A 176 21.73 9.43 4.15
CA ALA A 176 22.95 9.06 4.87
C ALA A 176 24.21 9.03 3.97
N LEU A 177 24.05 8.67 2.70
CA LEU A 177 25.14 8.67 1.70
C LEU A 177 25.55 10.09 1.28
N GLY A 178 24.66 11.09 1.45
CA GLY A 178 24.92 12.47 1.06
C GLY A 178 25.15 12.61 -0.45
N GLU A 179 26.36 13.02 -0.84
CA GLU A 179 26.72 13.19 -2.26
C GLU A 179 27.10 11.86 -2.95
N THR A 180 27.29 10.81 -2.18
CA THR A 180 27.65 9.48 -2.73
C THR A 180 26.44 8.83 -3.39
N VAL A 181 26.60 8.35 -4.61
CA VAL A 181 25.51 7.82 -5.42
C VAL A 181 25.50 6.30 -5.41
N ILE A 182 24.31 5.72 -5.29
CA ILE A 182 24.10 4.29 -5.55
C ILE A 182 24.06 4.10 -7.06
N VAL A 183 24.97 3.29 -7.58
CA VAL A 183 25.06 2.95 -9.00
C VAL A 183 24.31 1.65 -9.26
N TYR A 184 23.22 1.72 -9.98
CA TYR A 184 22.39 0.58 -10.36
C TYR A 184 22.78 0.02 -11.73
N ASP A 185 22.25 -1.16 -12.06
CA ASP A 185 22.32 -1.70 -13.40
C ASP A 185 21.69 -0.73 -14.42
N ARG A 186 22.30 -0.67 -15.60
CA ARG A 186 21.88 0.23 -16.69
C ARG A 186 20.43 -0.04 -17.15
N ALA A 187 19.98 -1.30 -17.07
CA ALA A 187 18.62 -1.68 -17.46
C ALA A 187 17.55 -0.95 -16.64
N LEU A 188 17.83 -0.55 -15.37
CA LEU A 188 16.91 0.22 -14.54
C LEU A 188 16.62 1.61 -15.11
N TYR A 189 17.56 2.18 -15.86
CA TYR A 189 17.42 3.50 -16.47
C TYR A 189 16.90 3.45 -17.91
N GLU A 190 17.12 2.35 -18.62
CA GLU A 190 16.71 2.19 -20.01
C GLU A 190 15.27 1.71 -20.16
N ASN A 191 14.77 0.93 -19.18
CA ASN A 191 13.46 0.29 -19.22
C ASN A 191 12.54 0.88 -18.14
N GLY A 192 11.94 2.04 -18.44
CA GLY A 192 10.96 2.65 -17.54
C GLY A 192 9.69 1.80 -17.43
N GLN A 193 9.29 1.45 -16.20
CA GLN A 193 8.02 0.80 -15.90
C GLN A 193 7.05 1.78 -15.23
N SER A 194 5.78 1.70 -15.58
CA SER A 194 4.74 2.44 -14.87
C SER A 194 4.40 1.76 -13.53
N VAL A 195 3.85 2.53 -12.58
CA VAL A 195 3.34 1.98 -11.31
C VAL A 195 2.37 0.84 -11.56
N LYS A 196 1.53 0.97 -12.58
CA LYS A 196 0.56 -0.04 -12.99
C LYS A 196 1.21 -1.34 -13.46
N GLU A 197 2.27 -1.26 -14.28
CA GLU A 197 3.02 -2.45 -14.71
C GLU A 197 3.67 -3.14 -13.53
N ILE A 198 4.28 -2.38 -12.61
CA ILE A 198 4.86 -2.90 -11.38
C ILE A 198 3.79 -3.60 -10.54
N TRP A 199 2.64 -2.97 -10.32
CA TRP A 199 1.55 -3.60 -9.56
C TRP A 199 1.00 -4.85 -10.24
N ASN A 200 0.76 -4.82 -11.54
CA ASN A 200 0.29 -5.99 -12.28
C ASN A 200 1.27 -7.16 -12.18
N LYS A 201 2.58 -6.88 -12.17
CA LYS A 201 3.63 -7.88 -11.98
C LYS A 201 3.51 -8.56 -10.61
N HIS A 202 3.31 -7.78 -9.54
CA HIS A 202 3.32 -8.27 -8.16
C HIS A 202 1.95 -8.72 -7.61
N THR A 203 0.86 -8.41 -8.30
CA THR A 203 -0.50 -8.83 -7.91
C THR A 203 -1.07 -9.95 -8.78
N LYS A 204 -0.23 -10.72 -9.47
CA LYS A 204 -0.67 -11.83 -10.34
C LYS A 204 -1.49 -12.87 -9.58
N ASN A 205 -1.16 -13.11 -8.32
CA ASN A 205 -1.82 -14.07 -7.44
C ASN A 205 -2.72 -13.39 -6.39
N ALA A 206 -3.03 -12.11 -6.57
CA ALA A 206 -3.89 -11.30 -5.71
C ALA A 206 -4.89 -10.51 -6.56
N LEU A 207 -5.69 -11.24 -7.34
CA LEU A 207 -6.56 -10.66 -8.37
C LEU A 207 -7.64 -9.73 -7.79
N TRP A 208 -8.14 -9.99 -6.58
CA TRP A 208 -9.07 -9.09 -5.91
C TRP A 208 -8.41 -7.77 -5.51
N VAL A 209 -7.18 -7.82 -5.03
CA VAL A 209 -6.42 -6.60 -4.71
C VAL A 209 -6.18 -5.80 -5.99
N ARG A 210 -5.73 -6.45 -7.06
CA ARG A 210 -5.54 -5.81 -8.36
C ARG A 210 -6.83 -5.17 -8.88
N PHE A 211 -7.95 -5.91 -8.83
CA PHE A 211 -9.26 -5.42 -9.23
C PHE A 211 -9.67 -4.16 -8.45
N LEU A 212 -9.49 -4.14 -7.12
CA LEU A 212 -9.79 -2.99 -6.28
C LEU A 212 -8.83 -1.83 -6.51
N CYS A 213 -7.56 -2.09 -6.75
CA CYS A 213 -6.57 -1.04 -7.05
C CYS A 213 -6.93 -0.21 -8.29
N TYR A 214 -7.60 -0.80 -9.28
CA TYR A 214 -8.08 -0.03 -10.43
C TYR A 214 -9.17 0.99 -10.08
N PHE A 215 -9.97 0.75 -9.04
CA PHE A 215 -10.92 1.74 -8.55
C PHE A 215 -10.24 2.85 -7.76
N ILE A 216 -9.22 2.51 -6.98
CA ILE A 216 -8.57 3.42 -6.02
C ILE A 216 -7.50 4.27 -6.70
N GLY A 217 -6.73 3.71 -7.62
CA GLY A 217 -5.52 4.33 -8.14
C GLY A 217 -5.38 4.37 -9.66
N ALA A 218 -6.46 4.30 -10.42
CA ALA A 218 -6.40 4.19 -11.87
C ALA A 218 -6.39 5.53 -12.62
N GLY A 219 -5.71 6.55 -12.11
CA GLY A 219 -5.48 7.79 -12.82
C GLY A 219 -4.37 7.67 -13.88
N LYS A 220 -4.18 8.71 -14.68
CA LYS A 220 -3.11 8.74 -15.71
C LYS A 220 -1.71 8.68 -15.12
N GLU A 221 -1.54 9.09 -13.88
CA GLU A 221 -0.23 9.14 -13.23
C GLU A 221 0.39 7.76 -13.08
N ILE A 222 -0.42 6.76 -12.73
CA ILE A 222 0.06 5.38 -12.58
C ILE A 222 0.51 4.73 -13.90
N GLU A 223 0.18 5.33 -15.02
CA GLU A 223 0.57 4.87 -16.37
C GLU A 223 1.85 5.54 -16.89
N LYS A 224 2.32 6.59 -16.22
CA LYS A 224 3.58 7.25 -16.61
C LYS A 224 4.76 6.36 -16.25
N PRO A 225 5.70 6.14 -17.20
CA PRO A 225 6.90 5.39 -16.91
C PRO A 225 7.73 6.08 -15.82
N LEU A 226 8.10 5.32 -14.79
CA LEU A 226 9.09 5.70 -13.80
C LEU A 226 10.48 5.30 -14.32
N VAL A 227 11.49 6.10 -14.04
CA VAL A 227 12.85 5.87 -14.53
C VAL A 227 13.81 5.78 -13.34
N GLY A 228 14.77 4.88 -13.43
CA GLY A 228 15.78 4.69 -12.39
C GLY A 228 15.17 4.15 -11.10
N ASP A 229 15.69 4.61 -9.98
CA ASP A 229 15.31 4.17 -8.64
C ASP A 229 13.86 4.54 -8.24
N LYS A 230 13.21 5.44 -8.96
CA LYS A 230 11.77 5.72 -8.79
C LYS A 230 10.87 4.52 -9.08
N GLN A 231 11.38 3.49 -9.77
CA GLN A 231 10.69 2.23 -10.01
C GLN A 231 10.70 1.30 -8.78
N LEU A 232 11.57 1.57 -7.80
CA LEU A 232 11.82 0.69 -6.65
C LEU A 232 10.78 0.93 -5.54
N ILE A 233 9.50 0.90 -5.91
CA ILE A 233 8.37 1.15 -5.01
C ILE A 233 7.93 -0.10 -4.23
N ILE A 234 8.38 -1.28 -4.65
CA ILE A 234 8.05 -2.58 -4.04
C ILE A 234 9.30 -3.16 -3.36
N PRO A 235 9.18 -3.72 -2.13
CA PRO A 235 10.32 -4.26 -1.39
C PRO A 235 11.17 -5.27 -2.15
N ILE A 236 10.55 -6.19 -2.88
CA ILE A 236 11.26 -7.21 -3.65
C ILE A 236 11.99 -6.61 -4.86
N ASP A 237 11.45 -5.58 -5.50
CA ASP A 237 12.14 -4.91 -6.60
C ASP A 237 13.31 -4.06 -6.08
N LEU A 238 13.15 -3.43 -4.90
CA LEU A 238 14.23 -2.71 -4.22
C LEU A 238 15.42 -3.64 -3.94
N ILE A 239 15.17 -4.79 -3.32
CA ILE A 239 16.26 -5.70 -2.98
C ILE A 239 16.92 -6.31 -4.21
N HIS A 240 16.16 -6.67 -5.24
CA HIS A 240 16.75 -7.17 -6.50
C HIS A 240 17.66 -6.12 -7.16
N ALA A 241 17.28 -4.84 -7.11
CA ALA A 241 18.13 -3.77 -7.61
C ALA A 241 19.39 -3.58 -6.73
N TRP A 242 19.26 -3.70 -5.40
CA TRP A 242 20.38 -3.54 -4.48
C TRP A 242 21.39 -4.69 -4.54
N GLN A 243 20.96 -5.91 -4.87
CA GLN A 243 21.86 -7.06 -5.10
C GLN A 243 22.87 -6.81 -6.22
N GLN A 244 22.53 -5.94 -7.17
CA GLN A 244 23.40 -5.60 -8.30
C GLN A 244 24.01 -4.20 -8.18
N ALA A 245 23.55 -3.41 -7.19
CA ALA A 245 23.98 -2.05 -7.00
C ALA A 245 25.36 -1.95 -6.36
N LYS A 246 26.03 -0.83 -6.62
CA LYS A 246 27.35 -0.51 -6.08
C LYS A 246 27.37 0.89 -5.46
N VAL A 247 28.18 1.04 -4.40
CA VAL A 247 28.51 2.32 -3.79
C VAL A 247 30.04 2.43 -3.79
N ASN A 248 30.58 3.52 -4.34
CA ASN A 248 32.02 3.72 -4.50
C ASN A 248 32.75 2.56 -5.22
N GLY A 249 32.06 1.84 -6.11
CA GLY A 249 32.60 0.70 -6.86
C GLY A 249 32.47 -0.66 -6.16
N GLU A 250 32.17 -0.68 -4.86
CA GLU A 250 31.95 -1.89 -4.08
C GLU A 250 30.47 -2.31 -4.08
N PRO A 251 30.14 -3.62 -3.99
CA PRO A 251 28.78 -4.09 -3.87
C PRO A 251 28.05 -3.44 -2.68
N LEU A 252 26.80 -3.02 -2.86
CA LEU A 252 25.99 -2.42 -1.80
C LEU A 252 25.65 -3.41 -0.68
N LEU A 253 25.49 -4.70 -1.01
CA LEU A 253 25.19 -5.76 -0.05
C LEU A 253 26.46 -6.57 0.28
N ALA A 254 26.64 -6.91 1.55
CA ALA A 254 27.83 -7.59 2.05
C ALA A 254 27.86 -9.09 1.74
N SER A 255 26.70 -9.76 1.72
CA SER A 255 26.57 -11.21 1.60
C SER A 255 25.19 -11.64 1.12
N GLU A 256 25.00 -12.96 0.98
CA GLU A 256 23.67 -13.56 0.83
C GLU A 256 22.78 -13.23 2.04
N PRO A 257 21.44 -13.26 1.85
CA PRO A 257 20.51 -12.91 2.91
C PRO A 257 20.56 -13.88 4.08
N ASN A 258 20.44 -13.34 5.29
CA ASN A 258 20.18 -14.10 6.49
C ASN A 258 18.68 -14.27 6.69
N ILE A 259 18.21 -15.49 7.00
CA ILE A 259 16.79 -15.77 7.25
C ILE A 259 16.52 -15.56 8.73
N LEU A 260 15.78 -14.50 9.08
CA LEU A 260 15.36 -14.20 10.46
C LEU A 260 14.08 -14.93 10.85
N VAL A 261 13.17 -15.07 9.89
CA VAL A 261 11.91 -15.79 10.06
C VAL A 261 11.71 -16.64 8.82
N GLU A 262 11.54 -17.94 9.01
CA GLU A 262 11.10 -18.84 7.95
C GLU A 262 9.61 -18.64 7.69
N GLY A 263 9.23 -18.58 6.43
CA GLY A 263 7.83 -18.41 6.02
C GLY A 263 7.61 -18.94 4.61
N GLU A 264 6.35 -19.17 4.28
CA GLU A 264 5.94 -19.50 2.92
C GLU A 264 5.05 -18.38 2.39
N PRO A 265 5.36 -17.78 1.24
CA PRO A 265 4.48 -16.81 0.61
C PRO A 265 3.16 -17.49 0.23
N LYS A 266 2.07 -17.11 0.90
CA LYS A 266 0.73 -17.72 0.74
C LYS A 266 -0.24 -16.88 -0.09
N VAL A 267 0.26 -16.01 -0.95
CA VAL A 267 -0.61 -15.18 -1.78
C VAL A 267 -1.15 -16.02 -2.93
N THR A 268 -2.28 -16.64 -2.71
CA THR A 268 -3.00 -17.35 -3.77
C THR A 268 -4.47 -16.95 -3.76
N ASP A 269 -4.96 -16.51 -4.91
CA ASP A 269 -6.41 -16.36 -5.09
C ASP A 269 -7.10 -17.72 -4.97
N GLY A 270 -8.22 -17.74 -4.26
CA GLY A 270 -9.14 -18.88 -4.32
C GLY A 270 -9.77 -18.99 -5.70
N TRP A 271 -10.61 -20.03 -5.91
CA TRP A 271 -11.34 -20.22 -7.16
C TRP A 271 -12.30 -19.06 -7.51
N PHE A 272 -12.75 -18.31 -6.49
CA PHE A 272 -13.65 -17.16 -6.67
C PHE A 272 -12.85 -15.88 -6.91
N THR A 273 -12.65 -15.57 -8.17
CA THR A 273 -11.90 -14.37 -8.62
C THR A 273 -12.85 -13.31 -9.18
N PRO A 274 -12.38 -12.04 -9.35
CA PRO A 274 -13.18 -10.99 -10.02
C PRO A 274 -13.69 -11.42 -11.40
N MET A 275 -12.89 -12.19 -12.13
CA MET A 275 -13.29 -12.73 -13.45
C MET A 275 -14.45 -13.72 -13.33
N VAL A 276 -14.39 -14.63 -12.35
CA VAL A 276 -15.49 -15.58 -12.08
C VAL A 276 -16.77 -14.84 -11.71
N LEU A 277 -16.67 -13.81 -10.83
CA LEU A 277 -17.82 -12.97 -10.51
C LEU A 277 -18.38 -12.28 -11.75
N ALA A 278 -17.55 -11.69 -12.60
CA ALA A 278 -17.99 -11.01 -13.81
C ALA A 278 -18.71 -11.97 -14.78
N ILE A 279 -18.19 -13.19 -14.95
CA ILE A 279 -18.83 -14.24 -15.77
C ILE A 279 -20.17 -14.63 -15.18
N ILE A 280 -20.26 -14.86 -13.87
CA ILE A 280 -21.54 -15.20 -13.21
C ILE A 280 -22.56 -14.06 -13.43
N LEU A 281 -22.18 -12.82 -13.23
CA LEU A 281 -23.06 -11.67 -13.44
C LEU A 281 -23.53 -11.58 -14.89
N LEU A 282 -22.66 -11.83 -15.85
CA LEU A 282 -23.02 -11.83 -17.28
C LEU A 282 -24.00 -12.97 -17.61
N ILE A 283 -23.74 -14.20 -17.13
CA ILE A 283 -24.63 -15.35 -17.34
C ILE A 283 -26.02 -15.08 -16.74
N LEU A 284 -26.07 -14.56 -15.51
CA LEU A 284 -27.34 -14.23 -14.86
C LEU A 284 -28.07 -13.10 -15.59
N SER A 285 -27.35 -12.11 -16.13
CA SER A 285 -27.93 -11.02 -16.92
C SER A 285 -28.56 -11.56 -18.22
N ILE A 286 -27.88 -12.48 -18.91
CA ILE A 286 -28.40 -13.13 -20.11
C ILE A 286 -29.60 -14.03 -19.76
N ALA A 287 -29.51 -14.83 -18.69
CA ALA A 287 -30.61 -15.69 -18.26
C ALA A 287 -31.84 -14.87 -17.86
N ASN A 288 -31.66 -13.66 -17.33
CA ASN A 288 -32.78 -12.78 -16.98
C ASN A 288 -33.56 -12.26 -18.19
N LEU A 289 -32.98 -12.28 -19.39
CA LEU A 289 -33.75 -12.02 -20.63
C LEU A 289 -34.89 -13.00 -20.79
N LEU A 290 -34.70 -14.26 -20.33
CA LEU A 290 -35.73 -15.32 -20.36
C LEU A 290 -36.64 -15.28 -19.15
N TRP A 291 -36.08 -15.09 -17.94
CA TRP A 291 -36.83 -15.07 -16.67
C TRP A 291 -37.65 -13.80 -16.46
N LYS A 292 -37.24 -12.69 -17.07
CA LYS A 292 -37.89 -11.38 -17.03
C LYS A 292 -38.18 -10.89 -15.61
N ARG A 293 -37.23 -11.09 -14.70
CA ARG A 293 -37.35 -10.69 -13.29
C ARG A 293 -36.88 -9.23 -13.07
N PRO A 294 -37.79 -8.30 -12.85
CA PRO A 294 -37.43 -6.88 -12.70
C PRO A 294 -36.58 -6.59 -11.45
N TYR A 295 -36.69 -7.43 -10.41
CA TYR A 295 -35.89 -7.30 -9.19
C TYR A 295 -34.40 -7.48 -9.45
N PHE A 296 -34.02 -8.42 -10.33
CA PHE A 296 -32.64 -8.67 -10.70
C PHE A 296 -32.05 -7.44 -11.41
N ASP A 297 -32.78 -6.89 -12.38
CA ASP A 297 -32.33 -5.70 -13.08
C ASP A 297 -32.15 -4.51 -12.12
N TRP A 298 -33.10 -4.32 -11.19
CA TRP A 298 -33.00 -3.27 -10.20
C TRP A 298 -31.80 -3.45 -9.29
N LEU A 299 -31.57 -4.67 -8.78
CA LEU A 299 -30.43 -5.01 -7.94
C LEU A 299 -29.09 -4.69 -8.63
N MET A 300 -28.96 -5.09 -9.90
CA MET A 300 -27.75 -4.84 -10.68
C MET A 300 -27.51 -3.36 -10.93
N LEU A 301 -28.56 -2.59 -11.25
CA LEU A 301 -28.45 -1.14 -11.44
C LEU A 301 -28.16 -0.43 -10.10
N ALA A 302 -28.71 -0.91 -8.99
CA ALA A 302 -28.42 -0.39 -7.67
C ALA A 302 -26.96 -0.65 -7.27
N ALA A 303 -26.46 -1.87 -7.53
CA ALA A 303 -25.05 -2.20 -7.28
C ALA A 303 -24.09 -1.33 -8.11
N GLN A 304 -24.36 -1.14 -9.41
CA GLN A 304 -23.59 -0.24 -10.27
C GLN A 304 -23.60 1.20 -9.71
N THR A 305 -24.76 1.69 -9.31
CA THR A 305 -24.88 3.05 -8.74
C THR A 305 -24.12 3.19 -7.43
N LEU A 306 -24.14 2.16 -6.56
CA LEU A 306 -23.38 2.16 -5.31
C LEU A 306 -21.88 2.26 -5.57
N VAL A 307 -21.36 1.48 -6.51
CA VAL A 307 -19.97 1.58 -6.96
C VAL A 307 -19.69 2.95 -7.56
N GLY A 308 -20.61 3.49 -8.34
CA GLY A 308 -20.53 4.86 -8.89
C GLY A 308 -20.48 5.94 -7.81
N CYS A 309 -21.25 5.83 -6.73
CA CYS A 309 -21.17 6.73 -5.58
C CYS A 309 -19.78 6.64 -4.92
N PHE A 310 -19.26 5.42 -4.74
CA PHE A 310 -17.92 5.20 -4.22
C PHE A 310 -16.84 5.84 -5.12
N MET A 311 -16.91 5.63 -6.43
CA MET A 311 -16.00 6.26 -7.39
C MET A 311 -16.04 7.79 -7.35
N THR A 312 -17.25 8.36 -7.29
CA THR A 312 -17.44 9.81 -7.15
C THR A 312 -16.84 10.32 -5.84
N TYR A 313 -17.04 9.58 -4.74
CA TYR A 313 -16.41 9.92 -3.45
C TYR A 313 -14.88 9.93 -3.56
N LEU A 314 -14.28 8.90 -4.15
CA LEU A 314 -12.82 8.84 -4.30
C LEU A 314 -12.27 9.99 -5.15
N ILE A 315 -12.94 10.33 -6.26
CA ILE A 315 -12.47 11.37 -7.18
C ILE A 315 -12.68 12.79 -6.63
N CYS A 316 -13.80 13.04 -5.93
CA CYS A 316 -14.17 14.39 -5.54
C CYS A 316 -13.85 14.76 -4.10
N PHE A 317 -13.69 13.78 -3.20
CA PHE A 317 -13.63 14.02 -1.75
C PHE A 317 -12.49 13.27 -1.04
N SER A 318 -11.78 12.37 -1.72
CA SER A 318 -10.66 11.65 -1.14
C SER A 318 -9.33 12.24 -1.61
N ASP A 319 -8.42 12.41 -0.67
CA ASP A 319 -7.03 12.80 -0.96
C ASP A 319 -6.17 11.60 -1.40
N LEU A 320 -6.75 10.37 -1.38
CA LEU A 320 -6.05 9.15 -1.76
C LEU A 320 -5.82 9.04 -3.27
N CYS A 321 -6.80 9.49 -4.06
CA CYS A 321 -6.71 9.49 -5.51
C CYS A 321 -6.05 10.78 -5.97
N CYS A 322 -4.89 10.68 -6.60
CA CYS A 322 -4.42 11.76 -7.43
C CYS A 322 -5.50 12.07 -8.47
N THR A 323 -5.77 13.34 -8.66
CA THR A 323 -6.89 13.96 -9.38
C THR A 323 -7.03 13.58 -10.85
N ASP A 324 -6.32 12.56 -11.30
CA ASP A 324 -6.33 12.11 -12.68
C ASP A 324 -7.56 11.26 -13.00
N TRP A 325 -7.99 11.36 -14.24
CA TRP A 325 -9.13 10.63 -14.75
C TRP A 325 -9.03 9.12 -14.55
N ASN A 326 -9.95 8.58 -13.74
CA ASN A 326 -10.17 7.16 -13.70
C ASN A 326 -11.24 6.77 -14.73
N TRP A 327 -10.86 6.05 -15.77
CA TRP A 327 -11.74 5.63 -16.85
C TRP A 327 -12.93 4.77 -16.40
N LEU A 328 -12.85 4.18 -15.21
CA LEU A 328 -13.94 3.42 -14.60
C LEU A 328 -15.12 4.30 -14.16
N ILE A 329 -14.97 5.63 -14.01
CA ILE A 329 -16.09 6.53 -13.69
C ILE A 329 -17.13 6.57 -14.83
N ILE A 330 -16.76 6.25 -16.06
CA ILE A 330 -17.68 6.23 -17.19
C ILE A 330 -18.74 5.14 -17.04
N PRO A 331 -18.40 3.84 -16.81
CA PRO A 331 -19.38 2.81 -16.55
C PRO A 331 -19.90 2.76 -15.12
N PHE A 332 -19.11 3.19 -14.14
CA PHE A 332 -19.47 3.15 -12.72
C PHE A 332 -19.86 4.55 -12.22
N ASN A 333 -21.12 4.93 -12.40
CA ASN A 333 -21.67 6.22 -12.00
C ASN A 333 -23.12 6.09 -11.49
N GLN A 334 -23.73 7.20 -11.06
CA GLN A 334 -25.08 7.21 -10.48
C GLN A 334 -26.22 7.28 -11.51
N LEU A 335 -25.92 7.54 -12.78
CA LEU A 335 -26.91 7.75 -13.83
C LEU A 335 -27.91 6.57 -14.00
N PRO A 336 -27.52 5.30 -13.85
CA PRO A 336 -28.45 4.18 -14.00
C PRO A 336 -29.70 4.26 -13.15
N LEU A 337 -29.61 4.64 -11.87
CA LEU A 337 -30.79 4.81 -11.01
C LEU A 337 -31.61 6.06 -11.34
N ILE A 338 -30.93 7.15 -11.67
CA ILE A 338 -31.60 8.39 -12.10
C ILE A 338 -32.42 8.10 -13.36
N PHE A 339 -31.82 7.39 -14.33
CA PHE A 339 -32.50 7.02 -15.56
C PHE A 339 -33.52 5.89 -15.40
N TRP A 340 -33.54 5.18 -14.28
CA TRP A 340 -34.59 4.18 -14.01
C TRP A 340 -35.99 4.77 -14.15
N HIS A 341 -36.21 6.02 -13.78
CA HIS A 341 -37.47 6.72 -13.93
C HIS A 341 -37.69 7.28 -15.36
N TRP A 342 -36.62 7.75 -16.03
CA TRP A 342 -36.63 8.43 -17.33
C TRP A 342 -36.16 7.56 -18.51
N ARG A 343 -36.22 6.27 -18.39
CA ARG A 343 -35.64 5.24 -19.27
C ARG A 343 -35.88 5.40 -20.76
N LYS A 344 -36.99 6.00 -21.16
CA LYS A 344 -37.44 6.05 -22.54
C LYS A 344 -36.52 6.86 -23.47
N TYR A 345 -35.85 7.90 -22.93
CA TYR A 345 -35.11 8.86 -23.74
C TYR A 345 -33.58 8.76 -23.60
N TRP A 346 -33.07 8.31 -22.47
CA TRP A 346 -31.66 8.35 -22.16
C TRP A 346 -30.95 7.00 -22.08
N ALA A 347 -31.69 5.91 -21.94
CA ALA A 347 -31.09 4.59 -21.78
C ALA A 347 -30.33 4.15 -23.05
N LEU A 348 -30.86 4.41 -24.24
CA LEU A 348 -30.22 3.98 -25.48
C LEU A 348 -28.92 4.75 -25.76
N PRO A 349 -28.87 6.10 -25.67
CA PRO A 349 -27.60 6.81 -25.77
C PRO A 349 -26.58 6.38 -24.70
N TYR A 350 -27.01 6.13 -23.47
CA TYR A 350 -26.11 5.67 -22.41
C TYR A 350 -25.54 4.26 -22.69
N VAL A 351 -26.36 3.33 -23.18
CA VAL A 351 -25.89 2.02 -23.66
C VAL A 351 -24.86 2.18 -24.79
N GLY A 352 -25.08 3.13 -25.70
CA GLY A 352 -24.11 3.46 -26.73
C GLY A 352 -22.77 3.91 -26.17
N ILE A 353 -22.79 4.78 -25.16
CA ILE A 353 -21.56 5.24 -24.46
C ILE A 353 -20.83 4.06 -23.82
N LEU A 354 -21.55 3.16 -23.11
CA LEU A 354 -20.96 1.99 -22.50
C LEU A 354 -20.37 1.03 -23.53
N ALA A 355 -21.04 0.84 -24.67
CA ALA A 355 -20.54 -0.02 -25.74
C ALA A 355 -19.26 0.56 -26.37
N ILE A 356 -19.22 1.87 -26.62
CA ILE A 356 -18.00 2.56 -27.11
C ILE A 356 -16.87 2.42 -26.08
N TRP A 357 -17.17 2.59 -24.80
CA TRP A 357 -16.19 2.41 -23.74
C TRP A 357 -15.63 0.97 -23.72
N CYS A 358 -16.50 -0.05 -23.80
CA CYS A 358 -16.05 -1.45 -23.88
C CYS A 358 -15.14 -1.71 -25.07
N ILE A 359 -15.52 -1.21 -26.26
CA ILE A 359 -14.70 -1.35 -27.47
C ILE A 359 -13.34 -0.67 -27.29
N ALA A 360 -13.33 0.56 -26.81
CA ALA A 360 -12.11 1.33 -26.61
C ALA A 360 -11.18 0.63 -25.59
N MET A 361 -11.71 0.23 -24.43
CA MET A 361 -10.92 -0.45 -23.40
C MET A 361 -10.42 -1.82 -23.85
N THR A 362 -11.22 -2.56 -24.61
CA THR A 362 -10.80 -3.83 -25.22
C THR A 362 -9.64 -3.59 -26.22
N ALA A 363 -9.78 -2.63 -27.10
CA ALA A 363 -8.74 -2.31 -28.08
C ALA A 363 -7.43 -1.90 -27.39
N ILE A 364 -7.49 -0.99 -26.41
CA ILE A 364 -6.32 -0.54 -25.65
C ILE A 364 -5.68 -1.70 -24.90
N SER A 365 -6.48 -2.60 -24.28
CA SER A 365 -5.96 -3.76 -23.56
C SER A 365 -5.29 -4.79 -24.48
N VAL A 366 -5.78 -4.97 -25.70
CA VAL A 366 -5.18 -5.88 -26.70
C VAL A 366 -3.83 -5.33 -27.18
N TRP A 367 -3.67 -4.01 -27.30
CA TRP A 367 -2.40 -3.39 -27.69
C TRP A 367 -1.36 -3.28 -26.56
N GLY A 368 -1.63 -3.90 -25.41
CA GLY A 368 -0.67 -4.01 -24.31
C GLY A 368 -0.76 -2.92 -23.24
N ASN A 369 -1.56 -1.87 -23.44
CA ASN A 369 -1.84 -0.85 -22.43
C ASN A 369 -3.11 -1.22 -21.66
N VAL A 370 -2.96 -2.01 -20.59
CA VAL A 370 -4.10 -2.47 -19.78
C VAL A 370 -4.57 -1.33 -18.89
N LEU A 371 -5.53 -0.52 -19.31
CA LEU A 371 -6.13 0.55 -18.51
C LEU A 371 -7.14 0.04 -17.47
N VAL A 372 -7.72 -1.13 -17.71
CA VAL A 372 -8.71 -1.77 -16.82
C VAL A 372 -8.53 -3.29 -16.86
N ASP A 373 -8.93 -3.97 -15.78
CA ASP A 373 -8.96 -5.43 -15.77
C ASP A 373 -10.11 -5.95 -16.64
N TRP A 374 -9.93 -7.10 -17.30
CA TRP A 374 -10.94 -7.72 -18.15
C TRP A 374 -12.27 -8.02 -17.41
N SER A 375 -12.22 -8.26 -16.11
CA SER A 375 -13.41 -8.45 -15.27
C SER A 375 -14.30 -7.20 -15.23
N HIS A 376 -13.72 -5.99 -15.25
CA HIS A 376 -14.48 -4.75 -15.34
C HIS A 376 -15.23 -4.66 -16.67
N ILE A 377 -14.56 -4.99 -17.78
CA ILE A 377 -15.19 -4.98 -19.11
C ILE A 377 -16.38 -5.93 -19.16
N LEU A 378 -16.24 -7.16 -18.65
CA LEU A 378 -17.34 -8.14 -18.61
C LEU A 378 -18.49 -7.69 -17.70
N MET A 379 -18.21 -7.04 -16.57
CA MET A 379 -19.26 -6.45 -15.72
C MET A 379 -20.04 -5.38 -16.46
N VAL A 380 -19.37 -4.52 -17.22
CA VAL A 380 -20.02 -3.46 -18.01
C VAL A 380 -20.88 -4.10 -19.12
N VAL A 381 -20.41 -5.15 -19.76
CA VAL A 381 -21.22 -5.91 -20.74
C VAL A 381 -22.48 -6.48 -20.08
N ALA A 382 -22.40 -7.04 -18.87
CA ALA A 382 -23.56 -7.51 -18.12
C ALA A 382 -24.58 -6.39 -17.85
N TRP A 383 -24.15 -5.19 -17.51
CA TRP A 383 -25.03 -4.03 -17.36
C TRP A 383 -25.65 -3.57 -18.67
N ILE A 384 -24.92 -3.58 -19.78
CA ILE A 384 -25.47 -3.30 -21.11
C ILE A 384 -26.63 -4.25 -21.41
N VAL A 385 -26.47 -5.56 -21.18
CA VAL A 385 -27.52 -6.56 -21.36
C VAL A 385 -28.78 -6.22 -20.52
N ILE A 386 -28.61 -5.88 -19.25
CA ILE A 386 -29.71 -5.49 -18.36
C ILE A 386 -30.41 -4.22 -18.86
N MET A 387 -29.68 -3.21 -19.27
CA MET A 387 -30.27 -1.96 -19.77
C MET A 387 -31.03 -2.18 -21.07
N LEU A 388 -30.52 -2.98 -22.00
CA LEU A 388 -31.24 -3.37 -23.22
C LEU A 388 -32.53 -4.13 -22.91
N HIS A 389 -32.48 -5.08 -21.96
CA HIS A 389 -33.70 -5.79 -21.51
C HIS A 389 -34.75 -4.83 -20.95
N GLN A 390 -34.34 -3.82 -20.20
CA GLN A 390 -35.24 -2.79 -19.66
C GLN A 390 -35.90 -1.95 -20.77
N ILE A 391 -35.18 -1.65 -21.83
CA ILE A 391 -35.73 -0.92 -23.01
C ILE A 391 -36.78 -1.78 -23.71
N ASP A 392 -36.50 -3.06 -23.99
CA ASP A 392 -37.39 -3.97 -24.69
C ASP A 392 -38.70 -4.23 -23.93
N THR A 393 -38.63 -4.49 -22.62
CA THR A 393 -39.82 -4.76 -21.78
C THR A 393 -40.81 -3.61 -21.75
N LYS A 394 -40.36 -2.34 -21.90
CA LYS A 394 -41.22 -1.15 -21.96
C LYS A 394 -41.86 -0.96 -23.34
N ILE A 395 -41.10 -1.18 -24.42
CA ILE A 395 -41.63 -1.09 -25.78
C ILE A 395 -42.78 -2.07 -25.95
N THR A 396 -42.61 -3.29 -25.42
CA THR A 396 -43.61 -4.35 -25.49
C THR A 396 -44.89 -4.02 -24.68
N ARG A 397 -44.74 -3.36 -23.52
CA ARG A 397 -45.91 -2.89 -22.73
C ARG A 397 -46.69 -1.75 -23.42
N CYS A 398 -45.96 -0.79 -24.03
CA CYS A 398 -46.66 0.30 -24.77
C CYS A 398 -47.39 -0.14 -26.03
N LYS A 399 -47.01 -1.29 -26.64
CA LYS A 399 -47.73 -1.84 -27.79
C LYS A 399 -48.98 -2.64 -27.40
N ARG A 400 -49.13 -3.01 -26.11
CA ARG A 400 -50.30 -3.74 -25.59
C ARG A 400 -51.36 -2.86 -24.91
N MET A 401 -51.11 -1.60 -24.76
CA MET A 401 -52.08 -0.54 -24.39
C MET A 401 -52.52 0.23 -25.63
#